data_c3e1f86c2680badff4043ed4792c06f8
#
_entry.id   c3e1f86c2680badff4043ed4792c06f8
#
_cell.length_a   1.000
_cell.length_b   1.000
_cell.length_c   1.000
_cell.angle_alpha   90.00
_cell.angle_beta   90.00
_cell.angle_gamma   90.00
#
_symmetry.space_group_name_H-M   'P 1'
#
loop_
_entity.id
_entity.type
_entity.pdbx_description
1 polymer ?
#
loop_
_entity_poly.entity_id
_entity_poly.type
_entity_poly.pdbx_seq_one_letter_code
_entity_poly.pdbx_strand_id
1 'polypeptide(L)'
;SKGYNAPISEEAEFAYTTALNHLLRSDSHNKFMVGSRTYLFWASSNSEASKESENSLFSLLGRIEEENDDSNRRIKLVYDTFQSIYNGKLSANDDDKFFILGLAPNSARIAVVYWNEMPLREFAGLISKHFTDMEMVDTRKDKKPYVGMHSILGNVTLGGKSSDATPNLPDAVVRSIFQGLPYPASLFQACIRRIRAE
;
A
#
# COMPACT_ATOMS: atom_id res chain seq x y z
N SER A 1 1.12 36.96 -4.20
CA SER A 1 0.14 36.73 -5.24
C SER A 1 -0.16 35.25 -5.34
N LYS A 2 -1.43 34.93 -5.15
CA LYS A 2 -1.94 33.56 -5.11
C LYS A 2 -2.08 33.03 -6.56
N GLY A 3 -1.11 32.72 -7.28
CA GLY A 3 -1.30 32.21 -8.63
C GLY A 3 0.00 31.93 -9.39
N TYR A 4 1.10 32.41 -8.88
CA TYR A 4 2.38 32.24 -9.58
C TYR A 4 3.13 30.95 -9.25
N ASN A 5 2.65 30.15 -8.28
CA ASN A 5 3.38 28.97 -7.81
C ASN A 5 2.98 27.65 -8.51
N ALA A 6 1.92 27.67 -9.31
CA ALA A 6 1.48 26.49 -10.07
C ALA A 6 0.83 26.98 -11.38
N PRO A 7 1.60 27.23 -12.44
CA PRO A 7 1.07 27.65 -13.73
C PRO A 7 0.39 26.46 -14.42
N ILE A 8 -0.81 26.14 -14.03
CA ILE A 8 -1.67 25.13 -14.65
C ILE A 8 -2.89 25.80 -15.27
N SER A 9 -3.41 25.24 -16.35
CA SER A 9 -4.66 25.72 -16.95
C SER A 9 -5.86 25.41 -16.05
N GLU A 10 -6.94 26.19 -16.18
CA GLU A 10 -8.21 25.93 -15.48
C GLU A 10 -8.76 24.53 -15.81
N GLU A 11 -8.59 24.08 -17.04
CA GLU A 11 -8.97 22.74 -17.47
C GLU A 11 -8.17 21.65 -16.73
N ALA A 12 -6.86 21.83 -16.60
CA ALA A 12 -6.00 20.90 -15.84
C ALA A 12 -6.34 20.91 -14.35
N GLU A 13 -6.62 22.09 -13.77
CA GLU A 13 -7.07 22.22 -12.38
C GLU A 13 -8.38 21.47 -12.15
N PHE A 14 -9.37 21.67 -13.02
CA PHE A 14 -10.64 20.96 -12.95
C PHE A 14 -10.46 19.44 -13.07
N ALA A 15 -9.65 18.99 -14.03
CA ALA A 15 -9.41 17.57 -14.28
C ALA A 15 -8.77 16.88 -13.05
N TYR A 16 -7.67 17.39 -12.52
CA TYR A 16 -7.00 16.75 -11.39
C TYR A 16 -7.83 16.86 -10.10
N THR A 17 -8.55 17.97 -9.88
CA THR A 17 -9.40 18.14 -8.71
C THR A 17 -10.57 17.15 -8.74
N THR A 18 -11.17 16.96 -9.90
CA THR A 18 -12.25 15.98 -10.09
C THR A 18 -11.74 14.57 -9.86
N ALA A 19 -10.60 14.19 -10.44
CA ALA A 19 -9.99 12.88 -10.24
C ALA A 19 -9.64 12.64 -8.76
N LEU A 20 -9.03 13.62 -8.10
CA LEU A 20 -8.68 13.54 -6.68
C LEU A 20 -9.93 13.37 -5.80
N ASN A 21 -10.98 14.14 -6.03
CA ASN A 21 -12.24 14.02 -5.31
C ASN A 21 -12.89 12.64 -5.52
N HIS A 22 -12.80 12.09 -6.74
CA HIS A 22 -13.29 10.74 -7.02
C HIS A 22 -12.52 9.67 -6.24
N LEU A 23 -11.19 9.74 -6.25
CA LEU A 23 -10.34 8.78 -5.53
C LEU A 23 -10.47 8.89 -4.01
N LEU A 24 -10.79 10.09 -3.47
CA LEU A 24 -10.97 10.32 -2.03
C LEU A 24 -12.34 9.94 -1.47
N ARG A 25 -13.33 9.64 -2.32
CA ARG A 25 -14.68 9.26 -1.87
C ARG A 25 -14.62 8.13 -0.86
N SER A 26 -15.61 8.10 0.06
CA SER A 26 -15.69 7.08 1.12
C SER A 26 -15.77 5.65 0.57
N ASP A 27 -16.42 5.48 -0.57
CA ASP A 27 -16.64 4.22 -1.28
C ASP A 27 -15.52 3.88 -2.30
N SER A 28 -14.46 4.67 -2.37
CA SER A 28 -13.37 4.44 -3.32
C SER A 28 -12.59 3.16 -2.98
N HIS A 29 -12.37 2.32 -3.98
CA HIS A 29 -11.52 1.13 -3.91
C HIS A 29 -10.05 1.42 -4.27
N ASN A 30 -9.73 2.66 -4.59
CA ASN A 30 -8.39 3.10 -5.01
C ASN A 30 -7.68 3.87 -3.90
N LYS A 31 -7.97 3.56 -2.64
CA LYS A 31 -7.31 4.17 -1.49
C LYS A 31 -7.11 3.21 -0.33
N PHE A 32 -6.11 3.50 0.48
CA PHE A 32 -5.93 2.92 1.81
C PHE A 32 -5.40 3.96 2.79
N MET A 33 -5.59 3.73 4.08
CA MET A 33 -5.13 4.62 5.13
C MET A 33 -4.08 3.95 6.00
N VAL A 34 -3.03 4.70 6.34
CA VAL A 34 -1.98 4.25 7.26
C VAL A 34 -1.67 5.39 8.22
N GLY A 35 -2.01 5.20 9.50
CA GLY A 35 -1.98 6.29 10.46
C GLY A 35 -2.92 7.42 10.05
N SER A 36 -2.41 8.65 10.00
CA SER A 36 -3.16 9.84 9.57
C SER A 36 -3.06 10.15 8.07
N ARG A 37 -2.46 9.24 7.30
CA ARG A 37 -2.20 9.45 5.87
C ARG A 37 -3.12 8.63 5.00
N THR A 38 -3.49 9.21 3.87
CA THR A 38 -4.29 8.57 2.83
C THR A 38 -3.41 8.34 1.61
N TYR A 39 -3.33 7.10 1.16
CA TYR A 39 -2.66 6.72 -0.06
C TYR A 39 -3.69 6.40 -1.12
N LEU A 40 -3.56 7.05 -2.27
CA LEU A 40 -4.35 6.82 -3.47
C LEU A 40 -3.51 6.04 -4.45
N PHE A 41 -4.12 5.15 -5.21
CA PHE A 41 -3.40 4.37 -6.22
C PHE A 41 -4.30 4.12 -7.44
N TRP A 42 -3.67 4.01 -8.60
CA TRP A 42 -4.35 3.69 -9.85
C TRP A 42 -3.36 3.16 -10.89
N ALA A 43 -3.89 2.47 -11.90
CA ALA A 43 -3.14 2.05 -13.07
C ALA A 43 -3.39 2.98 -14.26
N SER A 44 -2.45 3.05 -15.20
CA SER A 44 -2.57 3.93 -16.39
C SER A 44 -3.56 3.43 -17.43
N SER A 45 -3.91 2.16 -17.40
CA SER A 45 -4.74 1.50 -18.41
C SER A 45 -5.89 0.71 -17.79
N ASN A 46 -6.81 0.26 -18.66
CA ASN A 46 -7.92 -0.63 -18.30
C ASN A 46 -7.63 -2.10 -18.67
N SER A 47 -6.35 -2.48 -18.80
CA SER A 47 -5.97 -3.87 -19.03
C SER A 47 -6.44 -4.76 -17.87
N GLU A 48 -6.57 -6.07 -18.11
CA GLU A 48 -6.93 -7.03 -17.06
C GLU A 48 -5.91 -6.99 -15.92
N ALA A 49 -4.61 -6.96 -16.24
CA ALA A 49 -3.54 -6.85 -15.25
C ALA A 49 -3.66 -5.57 -14.41
N SER A 50 -4.01 -4.43 -15.01
CA SER A 50 -4.24 -3.16 -14.32
C SER A 50 -5.38 -3.24 -13.31
N LYS A 51 -6.54 -3.75 -13.74
CA LYS A 51 -7.73 -3.90 -12.88
C LYS A 51 -7.48 -4.88 -11.73
N GLU A 52 -6.88 -6.02 -12.02
CA GLU A 52 -6.56 -7.02 -11.00
C GLU A 52 -5.52 -6.50 -10.00
N SER A 53 -4.57 -5.66 -10.44
CA SER A 53 -3.63 -5.01 -9.54
C SER A 53 -4.30 -4.04 -8.58
N GLU A 54 -5.22 -3.21 -9.06
CA GLU A 54 -5.99 -2.28 -8.23
C GLU A 54 -6.86 -3.04 -7.21
N ASN A 55 -7.61 -4.05 -7.66
CA ASN A 55 -8.45 -4.89 -6.81
C ASN A 55 -7.64 -5.63 -5.75
N SER A 56 -6.51 -6.19 -6.14
CA SER A 56 -5.62 -6.92 -5.25
C SER A 56 -4.99 -6.00 -4.21
N LEU A 57 -4.54 -4.81 -4.61
CA LEU A 57 -3.97 -3.83 -3.67
C LEU A 57 -5.03 -3.33 -2.68
N PHE A 58 -6.25 -3.07 -3.14
CA PHE A 58 -7.36 -2.73 -2.26
C PHE A 58 -7.70 -3.87 -1.28
N SER A 59 -7.69 -5.10 -1.75
CA SER A 59 -7.94 -6.27 -0.90
C SER A 59 -6.85 -6.46 0.15
N LEU A 60 -5.60 -6.08 -0.17
CA LEU A 60 -4.46 -6.18 0.75
C LEU A 60 -4.43 -5.05 1.79
N LEU A 61 -4.67 -3.80 1.37
CA LEU A 61 -4.40 -2.61 2.17
C LEU A 61 -5.64 -1.76 2.47
N GLY A 62 -6.66 -1.85 1.63
CA GLY A 62 -7.86 -1.01 1.73
C GLY A 62 -8.85 -1.46 2.79
N ARG A 63 -8.69 -2.66 3.34
CA ARG A 63 -9.53 -3.22 4.40
C ARG A 63 -8.70 -3.46 5.64
N ILE A 64 -9.25 -3.14 6.81
CA ILE A 64 -8.69 -3.56 8.09
C ILE A 64 -8.87 -5.07 8.15
N GLU A 65 -7.78 -5.82 8.26
CA GLU A 65 -7.83 -7.26 8.44
C GLU A 65 -8.43 -7.57 9.81
N GLU A 66 -9.65 -8.10 9.82
CA GLU A 66 -10.09 -8.91 10.93
C GLU A 66 -9.35 -10.25 10.85
N GLU A 67 -8.80 -10.74 11.96
CA GLU A 67 -8.07 -12.02 12.05
C GLU A 67 -8.99 -13.22 11.83
N ASN A 68 -9.54 -13.36 10.63
CA ASN A 68 -10.36 -14.49 10.22
C ASN A 68 -9.55 -15.43 9.30
N ASP A 69 -9.93 -16.68 9.26
CA ASP A 69 -9.37 -17.72 8.38
C ASP A 69 -9.39 -17.31 6.90
N ASP A 70 -10.36 -16.48 6.51
CA ASP A 70 -10.48 -15.86 5.18
C ASP A 70 -9.37 -14.85 4.85
N SER A 71 -8.68 -14.26 5.84
CA SER A 71 -7.62 -13.29 5.58
C SER A 71 -6.41 -13.93 4.91
N ASN A 72 -6.00 -15.12 5.32
CA ASN A 72 -4.86 -15.84 4.74
C ASN A 72 -5.11 -16.28 3.31
N ARG A 73 -6.31 -16.76 3.01
CA ARG A 73 -6.71 -17.13 1.65
C ARG A 73 -6.69 -15.91 0.73
N ARG A 74 -7.15 -14.76 1.23
CA ARG A 74 -7.16 -13.49 0.51
C ARG A 74 -5.75 -12.98 0.22
N ILE A 75 -4.88 -12.99 1.23
CA ILE A 75 -3.47 -12.60 1.07
C ILE A 75 -2.76 -13.50 0.06
N LYS A 76 -3.03 -14.82 0.11
CA LYS A 76 -2.48 -15.75 -0.88
C LYS A 76 -2.95 -15.44 -2.30
N LEU A 77 -4.23 -15.12 -2.49
CA LEU A 77 -4.76 -14.75 -3.81
C LEU A 77 -4.10 -13.47 -4.34
N VAL A 78 -3.89 -12.47 -3.48
CA VAL A 78 -3.18 -11.24 -3.83
C VAL A 78 -1.75 -11.55 -4.27
N TYR A 79 -1.03 -12.37 -3.52
CA TYR A 79 0.32 -12.81 -3.89
C TYR A 79 0.33 -13.53 -5.23
N ASP A 80 -0.57 -14.50 -5.44
CA ASP A 80 -0.66 -15.26 -6.68
C ASP A 80 -0.97 -14.35 -7.89
N THR A 81 -1.80 -13.31 -7.71
CA THR A 81 -2.08 -12.31 -8.75
C THR A 81 -0.83 -11.52 -9.13
N PHE A 82 -0.13 -10.94 -8.17
CA PHE A 82 1.08 -10.18 -8.46
C PHE A 82 2.21 -11.05 -9.02
N GLN A 83 2.35 -12.29 -8.55
CA GLN A 83 3.26 -13.26 -9.14
C GLN A 83 2.91 -13.58 -10.60
N SER A 84 1.63 -13.69 -10.92
CA SER A 84 1.17 -13.94 -12.29
C SER A 84 1.49 -12.77 -13.24
N ILE A 85 1.37 -11.54 -12.76
CA ILE A 85 1.75 -10.34 -13.52
C ILE A 85 3.28 -10.27 -13.69
N TYR A 86 4.02 -10.47 -12.61
CA TYR A 86 5.48 -10.41 -12.63
C TYR A 86 6.08 -11.44 -13.59
N ASN A 87 5.57 -12.65 -13.56
CA ASN A 87 6.02 -13.77 -14.40
C ASN A 87 5.43 -13.74 -15.83
N GLY A 88 4.58 -12.76 -16.14
CA GLY A 88 3.97 -12.60 -17.47
C GLY A 88 2.87 -13.59 -17.79
N LYS A 89 2.33 -14.33 -16.81
CA LYS A 89 1.16 -15.21 -17.00
C LYS A 89 -0.11 -14.39 -17.19
N LEU A 90 -0.27 -13.34 -16.40
CA LEU A 90 -1.24 -12.28 -16.62
C LEU A 90 -0.52 -11.13 -17.33
N SER A 91 -0.81 -10.93 -18.61
CA SER A 91 -0.07 -10.01 -19.45
C SER A 91 -0.38 -8.56 -19.07
N ALA A 92 0.66 -7.84 -18.64
CA ALA A 92 0.67 -6.39 -18.60
C ALA A 92 1.30 -5.86 -19.89
N ASN A 93 0.75 -4.78 -20.45
CA ASN A 93 1.40 -4.11 -21.57
C ASN A 93 2.69 -3.42 -21.09
N ASP A 94 3.67 -3.26 -21.96
CA ASP A 94 4.94 -2.63 -21.61
C ASP A 94 4.78 -1.17 -21.14
N ASP A 95 3.72 -0.49 -21.61
CA ASP A 95 3.38 0.88 -21.23
C ASP A 95 2.47 0.99 -19.99
N ASP A 96 2.01 -0.15 -19.44
CA ASP A 96 1.17 -0.14 -18.23
C ASP A 96 1.98 0.33 -17.03
N LYS A 97 1.52 1.43 -16.42
CA LYS A 97 2.13 2.03 -15.24
C LYS A 97 1.19 1.94 -14.05
N PHE A 98 1.79 1.90 -12.87
CA PHE A 98 1.10 1.98 -11.59
C PHE A 98 1.54 3.22 -10.82
N PHE A 99 0.58 3.91 -10.24
CA PHE A 99 0.79 5.18 -9.53
C PHE A 99 0.34 5.08 -8.09
N ILE A 100 1.10 5.69 -7.19
CA ILE A 100 0.74 5.82 -5.78
C ILE A 100 1.00 7.26 -5.33
N LEU A 101 -0.05 7.89 -4.76
CA LEU A 101 -0.01 9.25 -4.23
C LEU A 101 -0.35 9.24 -2.73
N GLY A 102 0.60 9.62 -1.90
CA GLY A 102 0.40 9.76 -0.45
C GLY A 102 0.06 11.19 -0.07
N LEU A 103 -1.03 11.34 0.67
CA LEU A 103 -1.57 12.62 1.15
C LEU A 103 -1.58 12.66 2.68
N ALA A 104 -1.23 13.80 3.25
CA ALA A 104 -1.34 14.05 4.68
C ALA A 104 -2.08 15.35 4.95
N PRO A 105 -2.89 15.42 6.02
CA PRO A 105 -3.48 16.67 6.45
C PRO A 105 -2.36 17.62 6.95
N ASN A 106 -2.43 18.88 6.54
CA ASN A 106 -1.52 19.93 6.96
C ASN A 106 -2.32 21.21 7.25
N SER A 107 -2.87 21.32 8.46
CA SER A 107 -3.82 22.36 8.86
C SER A 107 -5.01 22.44 7.90
N ALA A 108 -5.21 23.56 7.22
CA ALA A 108 -6.27 23.75 6.22
C ALA A 108 -5.86 23.32 4.80
N ARG A 109 -4.77 22.57 4.65
CA ARG A 109 -4.20 22.16 3.35
C ARG A 109 -3.95 20.65 3.33
N ILE A 110 -3.76 20.12 2.13
CA ILE A 110 -3.30 18.75 1.90
C ILE A 110 -1.84 18.84 1.44
N ALA A 111 -0.96 18.07 2.10
CA ALA A 111 0.42 17.92 1.68
C ALA A 111 0.58 16.61 0.90
N VAL A 112 1.28 16.65 -0.23
CA VAL A 112 1.76 15.46 -0.93
C VAL A 112 3.01 15.00 -0.19
N VAL A 113 2.95 13.81 0.39
CA VAL A 113 4.04 13.23 1.21
C VAL A 113 4.71 12.04 0.54
N TYR A 114 4.07 11.48 -0.47
CA TYR A 114 4.58 10.37 -1.25
C TYR A 114 4.09 10.44 -2.69
N TRP A 115 4.99 10.16 -3.61
CA TRP A 115 4.67 9.95 -5.02
C TRP A 115 5.52 8.81 -5.55
N ASN A 116 4.90 7.90 -6.25
CA ASN A 116 5.59 6.84 -6.97
C ASN A 116 4.87 6.55 -8.28
N GLU A 117 5.66 6.40 -9.33
CA GLU A 117 5.24 5.99 -10.67
C GLU A 117 6.23 4.95 -11.16
N MET A 118 5.72 3.80 -11.58
CA MET A 118 6.57 2.73 -12.09
C MET A 118 5.83 1.83 -13.08
N PRO A 119 6.53 1.05 -13.93
CA PRO A 119 5.93 -0.01 -14.73
C PRO A 119 5.14 -0.98 -13.84
N LEU A 120 3.95 -1.38 -14.28
CA LEU A 120 3.07 -2.29 -13.52
C LEU A 120 3.78 -3.61 -13.19
N ARG A 121 4.57 -4.14 -14.11
CA ARG A 121 5.31 -5.38 -13.90
C ARG A 121 6.38 -5.23 -12.80
N GLU A 122 7.06 -4.09 -12.74
CA GLU A 122 8.02 -3.78 -11.67
C GLU A 122 7.31 -3.69 -10.32
N PHE A 123 6.19 -2.96 -10.26
CA PHE A 123 5.35 -2.89 -9.06
C PHE A 123 4.93 -4.28 -8.57
N ALA A 124 4.46 -5.15 -9.48
CA ALA A 124 4.10 -6.52 -9.16
C ALA A 124 5.28 -7.31 -8.57
N GLY A 125 6.49 -7.10 -9.10
CA GLY A 125 7.71 -7.69 -8.56
C GLY A 125 8.03 -7.24 -7.13
N LEU A 126 7.85 -5.95 -6.83
CA LEU A 126 8.07 -5.40 -5.48
C LEU A 126 7.08 -5.96 -4.46
N ILE A 127 5.79 -6.07 -4.81
CA ILE A 127 4.79 -6.67 -3.95
C ILE A 127 5.09 -8.17 -3.73
N SER A 128 5.45 -8.89 -4.78
CA SER A 128 5.83 -10.30 -4.68
C SER A 128 7.05 -10.50 -3.78
N LYS A 129 8.04 -9.60 -3.91
CA LYS A 129 9.24 -9.61 -3.06
C LYS A 129 8.89 -9.36 -1.60
N HIS A 130 8.01 -8.39 -1.29
CA HIS A 130 7.54 -8.14 0.06
C HIS A 130 6.97 -9.40 0.71
N PHE A 131 6.11 -10.14 0.01
CA PHE A 131 5.56 -11.38 0.53
C PHE A 131 6.63 -12.45 0.76
N THR A 132 7.56 -12.60 -0.17
CA THR A 132 8.66 -13.55 -0.05
C THR A 132 9.59 -13.19 1.13
N ASP A 133 9.94 -11.92 1.29
CA ASP A 133 10.79 -11.44 2.37
C ASP A 133 10.12 -11.59 3.76
N MET A 134 8.79 -11.55 3.80
CA MET A 134 8.00 -11.68 5.03
C MET A 134 7.44 -13.07 5.26
N GLU A 135 7.79 -14.05 4.39
CA GLU A 135 7.35 -15.43 4.58
C GLU A 135 7.93 -16.01 5.87
N MET A 136 7.04 -16.53 6.71
CA MET A 136 7.42 -17.15 7.97
C MET A 136 7.29 -18.66 7.91
N VAL A 137 8.27 -19.36 8.51
CA VAL A 137 8.15 -20.79 8.76
C VAL A 137 7.15 -21.00 9.89
N ASP A 138 5.93 -21.41 9.55
CA ASP A 138 4.89 -21.72 10.51
C ASP A 138 4.70 -23.24 10.61
N THR A 139 4.94 -23.78 11.80
CA THR A 139 4.78 -25.21 12.09
C THR A 139 3.38 -25.59 12.54
N ARG A 140 2.48 -24.61 12.72
CA ARG A 140 1.08 -24.85 13.13
C ARG A 140 0.29 -25.51 12.00
N LYS A 141 -0.80 -26.21 12.36
CA LYS A 141 -1.69 -26.84 11.37
C LYS A 141 -2.33 -25.82 10.43
N ASP A 142 -2.70 -24.65 10.96
CA ASP A 142 -3.27 -23.54 10.21
C ASP A 142 -2.17 -22.52 9.88
N LYS A 143 -1.39 -22.85 8.85
CA LYS A 143 -0.23 -22.03 8.43
C LYS A 143 -0.69 -20.65 7.96
N LYS A 144 -0.07 -19.60 8.53
CA LYS A 144 -0.22 -18.20 8.12
C LYS A 144 1.12 -17.69 7.55
N PRO A 145 1.54 -18.14 6.37
CA PRO A 145 2.88 -17.86 5.86
C PRO A 145 3.08 -16.38 5.47
N TYR A 146 2.00 -15.65 5.25
CA TYR A 146 2.07 -14.27 4.78
C TYR A 146 1.48 -13.32 5.81
N VAL A 147 2.16 -12.19 6.03
CA VAL A 147 1.75 -11.16 7.00
C VAL A 147 1.44 -9.86 6.25
N GLY A 148 0.23 -9.35 6.41
CA GLY A 148 -0.17 -8.07 5.85
C GLY A 148 0.43 -6.89 6.62
N MET A 149 0.47 -5.71 5.99
CA MET A 149 1.07 -4.50 6.56
C MET A 149 0.41 -4.09 7.89
N HIS A 150 -0.92 -4.19 7.99
CA HIS A 150 -1.63 -3.87 9.22
C HIS A 150 -1.26 -4.80 10.37
N SER A 151 -1.10 -6.11 10.08
CA SER A 151 -0.61 -7.08 11.06
C SER A 151 0.84 -6.79 11.49
N ILE A 152 1.72 -6.44 10.54
CA ILE A 152 3.10 -6.06 10.87
C ILE A 152 3.10 -4.87 11.85
N LEU A 153 2.35 -3.83 11.55
CA LEU A 153 2.27 -2.63 12.39
C LEU A 153 1.57 -2.89 13.72
N GLY A 154 0.51 -3.68 13.74
CA GLY A 154 -0.21 -4.04 14.96
C GLY A 154 0.65 -4.86 15.91
N ASN A 155 1.38 -5.85 15.41
CA ASN A 155 2.23 -6.72 16.23
C ASN A 155 3.40 -5.99 16.93
N VAL A 156 3.78 -4.80 16.46
CA VAL A 156 4.84 -4.00 17.10
C VAL A 156 4.31 -2.90 18.02
N THR A 157 2.99 -2.81 18.21
CA THR A 157 2.35 -1.85 19.11
C THR A 157 1.83 -2.53 20.37
N LEU A 158 1.82 -1.81 21.49
CA LEU A 158 1.32 -2.34 22.77
C LEU A 158 -0.19 -2.66 22.72
N GLY A 159 -0.95 -1.84 21.99
CA GLY A 159 -2.41 -2.01 21.83
C GLY A 159 -2.83 -3.01 20.74
N GLY A 160 -1.88 -3.59 20.00
CA GLY A 160 -2.19 -4.50 18.89
C GLY A 160 -2.82 -3.84 17.65
N LYS A 161 -2.92 -2.51 17.64
CA LYS A 161 -3.56 -1.75 16.55
C LYS A 161 -2.52 -1.04 15.70
N SER A 162 -2.62 -1.16 14.39
CA SER A 162 -1.72 -0.46 13.46
C SER A 162 -1.79 1.07 13.57
N SER A 163 -2.94 1.61 14.03
CA SER A 163 -3.13 3.04 14.31
C SER A 163 -2.24 3.57 15.44
N ASP A 164 -1.81 2.70 16.35
CA ASP A 164 -1.01 3.07 17.51
C ASP A 164 0.50 3.03 17.21
N ALA A 165 0.88 2.72 15.97
CA ALA A 165 2.26 2.76 15.52
C ALA A 165 2.80 4.20 15.56
N THR A 166 4.10 4.33 15.90
CA THR A 166 4.75 5.66 15.89
C THR A 166 4.60 6.32 14.52
N PRO A 167 4.34 7.63 14.44
CA PRO A 167 3.90 8.30 13.20
C PRO A 167 4.76 8.07 11.96
N ASN A 168 6.07 7.88 12.13
CA ASN A 168 6.99 7.69 11.01
C ASN A 168 7.16 6.21 10.58
N LEU A 169 6.74 5.26 11.41
CA LEU A 169 6.93 3.84 11.15
C LEU A 169 6.05 3.34 9.99
N PRO A 170 4.75 3.66 9.93
CA PRO A 170 3.89 3.27 8.82
C PRO A 170 4.44 3.73 7.47
N ASP A 171 4.88 4.99 7.36
CA ASP A 171 5.45 5.51 6.12
C ASP A 171 6.73 4.82 5.70
N ALA A 172 7.60 4.54 6.66
CA ALA A 172 8.85 3.85 6.38
C ALA A 172 8.59 2.42 5.87
N VAL A 173 7.58 1.72 6.42
CA VAL A 173 7.16 0.40 5.96
C VAL A 173 6.54 0.49 4.55
N VAL A 174 5.65 1.46 4.30
CA VAL A 174 5.08 1.71 2.96
C VAL A 174 6.18 1.93 1.92
N ARG A 175 7.19 2.76 2.24
CA ARG A 175 8.33 3.00 1.34
C ARG A 175 9.16 1.73 1.11
N SER A 176 9.37 0.92 2.14
CA SER A 176 10.08 -0.36 1.98
C SER A 176 9.37 -1.28 1.01
N ILE A 177 8.05 -1.41 1.12
CA ILE A 177 7.25 -2.26 0.23
C ILE A 177 7.24 -1.72 -1.21
N PHE A 178 6.88 -0.45 -1.39
CA PHE A 178 6.63 0.10 -2.73
C PHE A 178 7.87 0.61 -3.47
N GLN A 179 9.02 0.67 -2.80
CA GLN A 179 10.31 1.04 -3.41
C GLN A 179 11.34 -0.09 -3.32
N GLY A 180 10.97 -1.24 -2.76
CA GLY A 180 11.88 -2.36 -2.59
C GLY A 180 13.06 -2.09 -1.66
N LEU A 181 12.92 -1.10 -0.76
CA LEU A 181 13.95 -0.74 0.20
C LEU A 181 14.00 -1.75 1.36
N PRO A 182 15.14 -1.88 2.04
CA PRO A 182 15.19 -2.65 3.28
C PRO A 182 14.18 -2.15 4.31
N TYR A 183 13.60 -3.06 5.11
CA TYR A 183 12.72 -2.67 6.20
C TYR A 183 13.43 -1.73 7.18
N PRO A 184 12.72 -0.72 7.72
CA PRO A 184 13.35 0.29 8.54
C PRO A 184 13.83 -0.29 9.87
N ALA A 185 15.03 0.11 10.33
CA ALA A 185 15.56 -0.28 11.62
C ALA A 185 14.60 0.04 12.79
N SER A 186 13.76 1.06 12.63
CA SER A 186 12.71 1.42 13.60
C SER A 186 11.66 0.32 13.77
N LEU A 187 11.36 -0.47 12.73
CA LEU A 187 10.48 -1.64 12.82
C LEU A 187 11.11 -2.70 13.73
N PHE A 188 12.37 -3.04 13.50
CA PHE A 188 13.10 -3.99 14.34
C PHE A 188 13.17 -3.53 15.81
N GLN A 189 13.48 -2.25 16.04
CA GLN A 189 13.50 -1.68 17.38
C GLN A 189 12.12 -1.71 18.06
N ALA A 190 11.04 -1.52 17.30
CA ALA A 190 9.68 -1.64 17.81
C ALA A 190 9.35 -3.10 18.22
N CYS A 191 9.77 -4.09 17.43
CA CYS A 191 9.67 -5.51 17.78
C CYS A 191 10.40 -5.80 19.09
N ILE A 192 11.66 -5.37 19.24
CA ILE A 192 12.45 -5.58 20.47
C ILE A 192 11.78 -4.93 21.68
N ARG A 193 11.26 -3.71 21.55
CA ARG A 193 10.54 -3.04 22.64
C ARG A 193 9.28 -3.81 23.02
N ARG A 194 8.54 -4.33 22.04
CA ARG A 194 7.32 -5.12 22.30
C ARG A 194 7.63 -6.40 23.05
N ILE A 195 8.65 -7.15 22.64
CA ILE A 195 9.10 -8.39 23.30
C ILE A 195 9.54 -8.13 24.76
N ARG A 196 10.18 -6.98 25.03
CA ARG A 196 10.62 -6.64 26.39
C ARG A 196 9.51 -6.13 27.29
N ALA A 197 8.37 -5.75 26.74
CA ALA A 197 7.22 -5.24 27.50
C ALA A 197 6.23 -6.36 27.90
N GLU A 198 6.39 -7.56 27.37
CA GLU A 198 5.70 -8.79 27.77
C GLU A 198 6.46 -9.50 28.88
#